data_545355a7f982f3d8936f107071b08b7a
#
_entry.id   545355a7f982f3d8936f107071b08b7a
#
_cell.length_a   1.000
_cell.length_b   1.000
_cell.length_c   1.000
_cell.angle_alpha   90.00
_cell.angle_beta   90.00
_cell.angle_gamma   90.00
#
_symmetry.space_group_name_H-M   'P 1'
#
loop_
_entity.id
_entity.type
_entity.pdbx_description
1 polymer ?
#
loop_
_entity_poly.entity_id
_entity_poly.type
_entity_poly.pdbx_seq_one_letter_code
_entity_poly.pdbx_strand_id
1 'polypeptide(L)'
;MSETMEEMLEMLKNYLVSDFKETFHEIQFRDEKNLIQVMKDVFRYTKCPFVILIDEWDCLFREYKQNKDAQKKYLDFLRAWLKDKDYVALAYMTGILPIKKYGSHSALNMFTEYSMTNPREMAEYFGFTEKEVTSLCERFHRNFEETQAWYDGYELVAVNGEEKISYAMYSPKSVVDAMLSGVF
;
A
#
# COMPACT_ATOMS: atom_id res chain seq x y z
N MET A 1 19.64 13.18 -14.69
CA MET A 1 20.13 11.81 -15.00
C MET A 1 18.93 10.91 -14.81
N SER A 2 18.51 10.17 -15.81
CA SER A 2 17.42 9.21 -15.61
C SER A 2 18.05 7.99 -14.93
N GLU A 3 17.73 7.81 -13.65
CA GLU A 3 18.06 6.59 -12.95
C GLU A 3 17.34 5.42 -13.62
N THR A 4 18.03 4.31 -13.75
CA THR A 4 17.41 3.08 -14.24
C THR A 4 16.58 2.46 -13.12
N MET A 5 15.60 1.63 -13.46
CA MET A 5 14.81 0.90 -12.46
C MET A 5 15.71 0.02 -11.58
N GLU A 6 16.76 -0.56 -12.15
CA GLU A 6 17.73 -1.36 -11.41
C GLU A 6 18.47 -0.54 -10.36
N GLU A 7 18.91 0.66 -10.71
CA GLU A 7 19.58 1.59 -9.78
C GLU A 7 18.65 2.00 -8.64
N MET A 8 17.40 2.33 -8.94
CA MET A 8 16.40 2.64 -7.91
C MET A 8 16.16 1.47 -6.96
N LEU A 9 16.05 0.24 -7.48
CA LEU A 9 15.85 -0.95 -6.67
C LEU A 9 17.07 -1.26 -5.78
N GLU A 10 18.26 -1.09 -6.29
CA GLU A 10 19.49 -1.25 -5.50
C GLU A 10 19.61 -0.16 -4.43
N MET A 11 19.26 1.07 -4.75
CA MET A 11 19.24 2.18 -3.79
C MET A 11 18.24 1.90 -2.64
N LEU A 12 17.02 1.45 -2.96
CA LEU A 12 16.03 1.07 -1.96
C LEU A 12 16.56 -0.03 -1.02
N LYS A 13 17.16 -1.08 -1.58
CA LYS A 13 17.74 -2.16 -0.77
C LYS A 13 18.86 -1.65 0.14
N ASN A 14 19.72 -0.78 -0.38
CA ASN A 14 20.84 -0.23 0.37
C ASN A 14 20.36 0.67 1.52
N TYR A 15 19.33 1.49 1.32
CA TYR A 15 18.72 2.29 2.38
C TYR A 15 18.14 1.40 3.49
N LEU A 16 17.34 0.41 3.13
CA LEU A 16 16.77 -0.52 4.12
C LEU A 16 17.84 -1.27 4.90
N VAL A 17 18.89 -1.72 4.23
CA VAL A 17 20.02 -2.38 4.90
C VAL A 17 20.75 -1.42 5.85
N SER A 18 20.96 -0.16 5.44
CA SER A 18 21.57 0.86 6.29
C SER A 18 20.75 1.10 7.55
N ASP A 19 19.44 1.27 7.41
CA ASP A 19 18.52 1.49 8.53
C ASP A 19 18.51 0.30 9.51
N PHE A 20 18.53 -0.93 8.97
CA PHE A 20 18.65 -2.13 9.82
C PHE A 20 19.97 -2.19 10.58
N LYS A 21 21.08 -1.84 9.94
CA LYS A 21 22.40 -1.82 10.58
C LYS A 21 22.50 -0.75 11.66
N GLU A 22 21.91 0.41 11.44
CA GLU A 22 21.88 1.48 12.42
C GLU A 22 20.99 1.12 13.61
N THR A 23 19.80 0.56 13.34
CA THR A 23 18.85 0.18 14.39
C THR A 23 19.31 -1.00 15.21
N PHE A 24 19.94 -1.99 14.59
CA PHE A 24 20.38 -3.26 15.19
C PHE A 24 21.89 -3.42 15.13
N HIS A 25 22.62 -2.43 15.61
CA HIS A 25 24.09 -2.38 15.58
C HIS A 25 24.78 -3.53 16.34
N GLU A 26 24.06 -4.20 17.23
CA GLU A 26 24.55 -5.37 17.98
C GLU A 26 24.50 -6.67 17.18
N ILE A 27 23.83 -6.70 16.01
CA ILE A 27 23.72 -7.88 15.18
C ILE A 27 24.94 -8.00 14.26
N GLN A 28 25.60 -9.15 14.30
CA GLN A 28 26.58 -9.51 13.29
C GLN A 28 25.86 -10.11 12.08
N PHE A 29 25.68 -9.30 11.05
CA PHE A 29 25.01 -9.71 9.81
C PHE A 29 25.89 -10.67 9.00
N ARG A 30 25.28 -11.74 8.47
CA ARG A 30 25.99 -12.74 7.65
C ARG A 30 26.30 -12.26 6.24
N ASP A 31 25.44 -11.43 5.69
CA ASP A 31 25.61 -10.80 4.38
C ASP A 31 24.94 -9.42 4.38
N GLU A 32 25.77 -8.38 4.58
CA GLU A 32 25.34 -6.99 4.68
C GLU A 32 24.89 -6.37 3.35
N LYS A 33 25.08 -7.07 2.24
CA LYS A 33 24.66 -6.61 0.91
C LYS A 33 23.32 -7.20 0.49
N ASN A 34 22.82 -8.17 1.22
CA ASN A 34 21.60 -8.88 0.89
C ASN A 34 20.49 -8.54 1.88
N LEU A 35 19.54 -7.68 1.46
CA LEU A 35 18.41 -7.26 2.28
C LEU A 35 17.65 -8.44 2.90
N ILE A 36 17.38 -9.49 2.10
CA ILE A 36 16.65 -10.66 2.59
C ILE A 36 17.42 -11.38 3.70
N GLN A 37 18.74 -11.44 3.58
CA GLN A 37 19.57 -12.06 4.61
C GLN A 37 19.64 -11.19 5.87
N VAL A 38 19.75 -9.87 5.71
CA VAL A 38 19.71 -8.90 6.82
C VAL A 38 18.39 -9.04 7.59
N MET A 39 17.25 -9.05 6.91
CA MET A 39 15.95 -9.23 7.56
C MET A 39 15.82 -10.57 8.30
N LYS A 40 16.36 -11.65 7.73
CA LYS A 40 16.41 -12.95 8.42
C LYS A 40 17.25 -12.90 9.69
N ASP A 41 18.35 -12.17 9.67
CA ASP A 41 19.22 -12.05 10.84
C ASP A 41 18.56 -11.22 11.94
N VAL A 42 17.89 -10.11 11.59
CA VAL A 42 17.09 -9.32 12.52
C VAL A 42 15.95 -10.17 13.10
N PHE A 43 15.20 -10.89 12.28
CA PHE A 43 14.14 -11.78 12.77
C PHE A 43 14.65 -12.88 13.70
N ARG A 44 15.80 -13.46 13.41
CA ARG A 44 16.42 -14.46 14.31
C ARG A 44 16.77 -13.90 15.67
N TYR A 45 17.25 -12.66 15.69
CA TYR A 45 17.62 -11.96 16.91
C TYR A 45 16.39 -11.53 17.71
N THR A 46 15.46 -10.84 17.08
CA THR A 46 14.30 -10.23 17.75
C THR A 46 13.16 -11.20 18.02
N LYS A 47 13.04 -12.28 17.24
CA LYS A 47 11.87 -13.18 17.18
C LYS A 47 10.56 -12.49 16.79
N CYS A 48 10.63 -11.25 16.31
CA CYS A 48 9.50 -10.47 15.87
C CYS A 48 9.47 -10.43 14.33
N PRO A 49 8.42 -10.95 13.69
CA PRO A 49 8.26 -10.83 12.25
C PRO A 49 7.84 -9.39 11.87
N PHE A 50 8.13 -9.02 10.63
CA PHE A 50 7.86 -7.69 10.09
C PHE A 50 6.43 -7.54 9.60
N VAL A 51 5.85 -6.37 9.82
CA VAL A 51 4.74 -5.83 9.04
C VAL A 51 5.35 -4.90 7.99
N ILE A 52 5.15 -5.22 6.71
CA ILE A 52 5.75 -4.50 5.58
C ILE A 52 4.65 -3.72 4.87
N LEU A 53 4.80 -2.39 4.82
CA LEU A 53 3.89 -1.49 4.15
C LEU A 53 4.60 -0.93 2.90
N ILE A 54 4.00 -1.12 1.73
CA ILE A 54 4.52 -0.62 0.46
C ILE A 54 3.44 0.27 -0.16
N ASP A 55 3.69 1.57 -0.13
CA ASP A 55 2.82 2.53 -0.78
C ASP A 55 3.24 2.70 -2.25
N GLU A 56 2.23 2.86 -3.13
CA GLU A 56 2.43 3.01 -4.58
C GLU A 56 3.35 1.92 -5.19
N TRP A 57 3.11 0.64 -4.86
CA TRP A 57 3.91 -0.48 -5.37
C TRP A 57 4.11 -0.45 -6.89
N ASP A 58 3.20 0.16 -7.60
CA ASP A 58 3.13 0.23 -9.06
C ASP A 58 3.82 1.46 -9.67
N CYS A 59 4.45 2.32 -8.86
CA CYS A 59 5.11 3.53 -9.35
C CYS A 59 6.11 3.23 -10.48
N LEU A 60 6.91 2.18 -10.34
CA LEU A 60 7.87 1.76 -11.34
C LEU A 60 7.22 1.31 -12.66
N PHE A 61 6.01 0.72 -12.59
CA PHE A 61 5.25 0.35 -13.79
C PHE A 61 4.68 1.56 -14.52
N ARG A 62 4.35 2.60 -13.78
CA ARG A 62 3.82 3.86 -14.35
C ARG A 62 4.93 4.68 -15.01
N GLU A 63 6.12 4.69 -14.44
CA GLU A 63 7.27 5.42 -14.96
C GLU A 63 7.99 4.68 -16.08
N TYR A 64 8.23 3.38 -15.93
CA TYR A 64 8.98 2.56 -16.89
C TYR A 64 8.06 1.65 -17.72
N LYS A 65 7.01 2.21 -18.34
CA LYS A 65 5.95 1.45 -19.04
C LYS A 65 6.47 0.52 -20.14
N GLN A 66 7.57 0.87 -20.82
CA GLN A 66 8.13 0.12 -21.94
C GLN A 66 9.16 -0.91 -21.51
N ASN A 67 9.71 -0.83 -20.31
CA ASN A 67 10.78 -1.72 -19.86
C ASN A 67 10.24 -2.98 -19.19
N LYS A 68 9.81 -3.96 -19.99
CA LYS A 68 9.22 -5.22 -19.50
C LYS A 68 10.19 -6.07 -18.67
N ASP A 69 11.47 -6.05 -19.00
CA ASP A 69 12.48 -6.82 -18.28
C ASP A 69 12.71 -6.24 -16.89
N ALA A 70 12.76 -4.93 -16.76
CA ALA A 70 12.87 -4.26 -15.46
C ALA A 70 11.62 -4.47 -14.61
N GLN A 71 10.42 -4.38 -15.19
CA GLN A 71 9.15 -4.71 -14.51
C GLN A 71 9.18 -6.15 -13.98
N LYS A 72 9.64 -7.10 -14.78
CA LYS A 72 9.76 -8.50 -14.37
C LYS A 72 10.74 -8.67 -13.20
N LYS A 73 11.93 -8.05 -13.28
CA LYS A 73 12.92 -8.09 -12.20
C LYS A 73 12.37 -7.54 -10.88
N TYR A 74 11.60 -6.47 -10.95
CA TYR A 74 10.94 -5.91 -9.77
C TYR A 74 9.89 -6.87 -9.15
N LEU A 75 9.05 -7.49 -9.98
CA LEU A 75 8.09 -8.50 -9.49
C LEU A 75 8.80 -9.73 -8.90
N ASP A 76 9.88 -10.18 -9.53
CA ASP A 76 10.69 -11.29 -9.03
C ASP A 76 11.36 -10.93 -7.69
N PHE A 77 11.78 -9.67 -7.53
CA PHE A 77 12.28 -9.16 -6.25
C PHE A 77 11.20 -9.16 -5.17
N LEU A 78 10.01 -8.58 -5.43
CA LEU A 78 8.90 -8.58 -4.47
C LEU A 78 8.52 -10.00 -4.05
N ARG A 79 8.47 -10.91 -5.00
CA ARG A 79 8.23 -12.33 -4.73
C ARG A 79 9.30 -12.94 -3.84
N ALA A 80 10.56 -12.74 -4.18
CA ALA A 80 11.69 -13.27 -3.42
C ALA A 80 11.77 -12.70 -2.00
N TRP A 81 11.36 -11.45 -1.84
CA TRP A 81 11.38 -10.73 -0.59
C TRP A 81 10.23 -11.11 0.34
N LEU A 82 9.00 -11.27 -0.19
CA LEU A 82 7.79 -11.35 0.61
C LEU A 82 7.18 -12.75 0.69
N LYS A 83 7.29 -13.54 -0.39
CA LYS A 83 6.56 -14.80 -0.46
C LYS A 83 7.19 -15.89 0.42
N ASP A 84 6.35 -16.55 1.23
CA ASP A 84 6.72 -17.70 2.06
C ASP A 84 7.94 -17.42 2.94
N LYS A 85 7.94 -16.26 3.62
CA LYS A 85 9.03 -15.83 4.51
C LYS A 85 8.60 -15.85 5.97
N ASP A 86 9.36 -16.54 6.79
CA ASP A 86 9.14 -16.64 8.23
C ASP A 86 9.20 -15.28 8.93
N TYR A 87 9.96 -14.34 8.37
CA TYR A 87 10.11 -12.99 8.90
C TYR A 87 8.99 -12.04 8.49
N VAL A 88 8.04 -12.44 7.66
CA VAL A 88 6.90 -11.60 7.24
C VAL A 88 5.64 -12.01 7.99
N ALA A 89 5.13 -11.14 8.86
CA ALA A 89 3.83 -11.31 9.49
C ALA A 89 2.70 -10.84 8.56
N LEU A 90 2.90 -9.69 7.90
CA LEU A 90 1.96 -9.08 6.98
C LEU A 90 2.73 -8.28 5.92
N ALA A 91 2.29 -8.33 4.67
CA ALA A 91 2.68 -7.40 3.64
C ALA A 91 1.41 -6.71 3.10
N TYR A 92 1.34 -5.39 3.21
CA TYR A 92 0.24 -4.57 2.72
C TYR A 92 0.77 -3.62 1.66
N MET A 93 0.14 -3.61 0.48
CA MET A 93 0.56 -2.78 -0.63
C MET A 93 -0.60 -1.95 -1.15
N THR A 94 -0.35 -0.67 -1.41
CA THR A 94 -1.28 0.23 -2.09
C THR A 94 -0.78 0.53 -3.50
N GLY A 95 -1.68 0.86 -4.41
CA GLY A 95 -1.35 1.26 -5.78
C GLY A 95 -2.60 1.52 -6.62
N ILE A 96 -2.39 2.09 -7.79
CA ILE A 96 -3.44 2.41 -8.76
C ILE A 96 -3.67 1.22 -9.70
N LEU A 97 -2.62 0.48 -10.05
CA LEU A 97 -2.69 -0.60 -11.01
C LEU A 97 -3.00 -1.94 -10.33
N PRO A 98 -3.94 -2.72 -10.86
CA PRO A 98 -4.22 -4.04 -10.33
C PRO A 98 -3.04 -4.99 -10.57
N ILE A 99 -2.63 -5.68 -9.52
CA ILE A 99 -1.49 -6.59 -9.54
C ILE A 99 -1.66 -7.73 -10.58
N LYS A 100 -2.88 -8.24 -10.72
CA LYS A 100 -3.20 -9.35 -11.63
C LYS A 100 -2.96 -9.04 -13.10
N LYS A 101 -2.96 -7.77 -13.48
CA LYS A 101 -2.77 -7.35 -14.87
C LYS A 101 -1.32 -7.40 -15.32
N TYR A 102 -0.37 -7.25 -14.41
CA TYR A 102 1.06 -7.05 -14.73
C TYR A 102 1.95 -8.22 -14.34
N GLY A 103 1.48 -9.12 -13.47
CA GLY A 103 2.22 -10.34 -13.16
C GLY A 103 1.91 -11.48 -14.13
N SER A 104 2.92 -12.21 -14.60
CA SER A 104 2.68 -13.58 -15.04
C SER A 104 1.94 -14.29 -13.90
N HIS A 105 0.93 -15.09 -14.19
CA HIS A 105 -0.05 -15.69 -13.26
C HIS A 105 0.49 -16.26 -11.93
N SER A 106 1.80 -16.28 -11.71
CA SER A 106 2.43 -16.85 -10.52
C SER A 106 3.28 -15.89 -9.68
N ALA A 107 3.60 -14.68 -10.17
CA ALA A 107 4.61 -13.85 -9.50
C ALA A 107 4.14 -13.32 -8.14
N LEU A 108 2.93 -12.80 -8.03
CA LEU A 108 2.38 -12.18 -6.82
C LEU A 108 1.00 -12.75 -6.44
N ASN A 109 0.78 -14.04 -6.63
CA ASN A 109 -0.47 -14.72 -6.28
C ASN A 109 -0.69 -14.89 -4.75
N MET A 110 0.25 -14.42 -3.94
CA MET A 110 0.16 -14.46 -2.49
C MET A 110 -0.65 -13.31 -1.90
N PHE A 111 -1.04 -12.30 -2.71
CA PHE A 111 -1.83 -11.18 -2.24
C PHE A 111 -3.33 -11.36 -2.51
N THR A 112 -4.15 -10.98 -1.55
CA THR A 112 -5.57 -10.71 -1.76
C THR A 112 -5.71 -9.27 -2.24
N GLU A 113 -6.37 -9.08 -3.38
CA GLU A 113 -6.59 -7.77 -3.96
C GLU A 113 -7.95 -7.23 -3.56
N TYR A 114 -7.95 -6.00 -3.05
CA TYR A 114 -9.12 -5.18 -2.75
C TYR A 114 -9.12 -3.98 -3.68
N SER A 115 -10.28 -3.60 -4.18
CA SER A 115 -10.43 -2.43 -5.06
C SER A 115 -11.78 -1.75 -4.85
N MET A 116 -11.93 -0.54 -5.34
CA MET A 116 -13.22 0.17 -5.28
C MET A 116 -14.36 -0.61 -5.97
N THR A 117 -14.05 -1.44 -6.97
CA THR A 117 -15.05 -2.28 -7.65
C THR A 117 -15.27 -3.64 -6.98
N ASN A 118 -14.40 -4.02 -6.06
CA ASN A 118 -14.50 -5.25 -5.27
C ASN A 118 -13.86 -5.04 -3.89
N PRO A 119 -14.47 -4.21 -3.05
CA PRO A 119 -13.87 -3.82 -1.77
C PRO A 119 -13.97 -4.90 -0.70
N ARG A 120 -14.91 -5.84 -0.82
CA ARG A 120 -15.20 -6.88 0.18
C ARG A 120 -15.35 -6.28 1.59
N GLU A 121 -14.69 -6.85 2.60
CA GLU A 121 -14.65 -6.37 3.97
C GLU A 121 -13.92 -5.02 4.18
N MET A 122 -13.21 -4.52 3.16
CA MET A 122 -12.44 -3.28 3.24
C MET A 122 -13.22 -2.05 2.74
N ALA A 123 -14.52 -2.16 2.47
CA ALA A 123 -15.31 -1.09 1.86
C ALA A 123 -15.23 0.24 2.62
N GLU A 124 -15.28 0.22 3.94
CA GLU A 124 -15.22 1.43 4.78
C GLU A 124 -13.88 2.18 4.76
N TYR A 125 -12.82 1.54 4.21
CA TYR A 125 -11.46 2.11 4.16
C TYR A 125 -11.08 2.71 2.81
N PHE A 126 -12.00 2.73 1.83
CA PHE A 126 -11.73 3.29 0.50
C PHE A 126 -12.05 4.78 0.35
N GLY A 127 -12.29 5.47 1.44
CA GLY A 127 -12.60 6.89 1.47
C GLY A 127 -13.03 7.32 2.87
N PHE A 128 -13.72 8.45 2.97
CA PHE A 128 -14.40 8.82 4.20
C PHE A 128 -15.85 8.30 4.18
N THR A 129 -16.27 7.73 5.28
CA THR A 129 -17.67 7.37 5.52
C THR A 129 -18.51 8.62 5.82
N GLU A 130 -19.81 8.56 5.63
CA GLU A 130 -20.72 9.65 5.98
C GLU A 130 -20.55 10.11 7.44
N LYS A 131 -20.38 9.17 8.37
CA LYS A 131 -20.14 9.47 9.79
C LYS A 131 -18.87 10.29 10.01
N GLU A 132 -17.78 9.95 9.31
CA GLU A 132 -16.51 10.67 9.40
C GLU A 132 -16.64 12.07 8.78
N VAL A 133 -17.31 12.20 7.64
CA VAL A 133 -17.54 13.50 6.98
C VAL A 133 -18.40 14.40 7.88
N THR A 134 -19.46 13.85 8.49
CA THR A 134 -20.29 14.60 9.45
C THR A 134 -19.45 15.15 10.60
N SER A 135 -18.62 14.30 11.20
CA SER A 135 -17.72 14.72 12.30
C SER A 135 -16.70 15.77 11.86
N LEU A 136 -16.16 15.65 10.64
CA LEU A 136 -15.27 16.65 10.08
C LEU A 136 -16.00 17.99 9.83
N CYS A 137 -17.21 17.96 9.30
CA CYS A 137 -18.03 19.17 9.11
C CYS A 137 -18.26 19.90 10.43
N GLU A 138 -18.61 19.21 11.50
CA GLU A 138 -18.75 19.79 12.83
C GLU A 138 -17.44 20.44 13.29
N ARG A 139 -16.30 19.72 13.18
CA ARG A 139 -14.99 20.19 13.61
C ARG A 139 -14.49 21.42 12.84
N PHE A 140 -14.78 21.48 11.54
CA PHE A 140 -14.33 22.58 10.66
C PHE A 140 -15.40 23.65 10.44
N HIS A 141 -16.55 23.56 11.15
CA HIS A 141 -17.68 24.48 11.03
C HIS A 141 -18.18 24.59 9.58
N ARG A 142 -18.35 23.43 8.92
CA ARG A 142 -18.91 23.30 7.57
C ARG A 142 -20.31 22.75 7.59
N ASN A 143 -21.10 23.07 6.57
CA ASN A 143 -22.42 22.50 6.41
C ASN A 143 -22.33 21.09 5.79
N PHE A 144 -22.87 20.09 6.49
CA PHE A 144 -22.85 18.72 5.98
C PHE A 144 -23.72 18.53 4.75
N GLU A 145 -24.91 19.13 4.70
CA GLU A 145 -25.85 19.01 3.58
C GLU A 145 -25.24 19.57 2.29
N GLU A 146 -24.55 20.69 2.36
CA GLU A 146 -23.80 21.25 1.23
C GLU A 146 -22.64 20.33 0.82
N THR A 147 -21.87 19.83 1.77
CA THR A 147 -20.78 18.89 1.51
C THR A 147 -21.30 17.62 0.84
N GLN A 148 -22.42 17.08 1.31
CA GLN A 148 -23.07 15.92 0.72
C GLN A 148 -23.53 16.19 -0.70
N ALA A 149 -24.20 17.31 -0.94
CA ALA A 149 -24.72 17.65 -2.26
C ALA A 149 -23.63 17.76 -3.35
N TRP A 150 -22.40 18.13 -2.97
CA TRP A 150 -21.28 18.28 -3.89
C TRP A 150 -20.38 17.07 -4.01
N TYR A 151 -20.26 16.25 -2.96
CA TYR A 151 -19.22 15.23 -2.84
C TYR A 151 -19.74 13.83 -2.49
N ASP A 152 -21.05 13.63 -2.45
CA ASP A 152 -21.65 12.31 -2.32
C ASP A 152 -21.32 11.49 -3.59
N GLY A 153 -20.33 10.61 -3.47
CA GLY A 153 -19.67 10.07 -4.63
C GLY A 153 -20.09 8.66 -5.01
N TYR A 154 -20.05 7.72 -4.11
CA TYR A 154 -20.33 6.32 -4.42
C TYR A 154 -20.80 5.51 -3.22
N GLU A 155 -21.58 4.51 -3.53
CA GLU A 155 -21.96 3.47 -2.58
C GLU A 155 -21.02 2.28 -2.73
N LEU A 156 -20.31 1.91 -1.66
CA LEU A 156 -19.51 0.69 -1.59
C LEU A 156 -20.20 -0.34 -0.74
N VAL A 157 -20.20 -1.58 -1.20
CA VAL A 157 -20.83 -2.69 -0.50
C VAL A 157 -19.77 -3.64 0.04
N ALA A 158 -19.67 -3.71 1.35
CA ALA A 158 -18.94 -4.78 2.02
C ALA A 158 -19.74 -6.08 1.97
N VAL A 159 -19.08 -7.17 1.65
CA VAL A 159 -19.68 -8.51 1.68
C VAL A 159 -18.90 -9.35 2.69
N ASN A 160 -19.57 -9.73 3.78
CA ASN A 160 -19.02 -10.59 4.82
C ASN A 160 -19.93 -11.82 4.99
N GLY A 161 -19.57 -12.90 4.31
CA GLY A 161 -20.43 -14.09 4.20
C GLY A 161 -21.73 -13.78 3.44
N GLU A 162 -22.88 -13.92 4.09
CA GLU A 162 -24.20 -13.61 3.53
C GLU A 162 -24.65 -12.16 3.80
N GLU A 163 -23.97 -11.47 4.70
CA GLU A 163 -24.27 -10.08 5.05
C GLU A 163 -23.69 -9.10 4.03
N LYS A 164 -24.50 -8.11 3.66
CA LYS A 164 -24.11 -6.98 2.83
C LYS A 164 -24.34 -5.69 3.60
N ILE A 165 -23.28 -4.91 3.75
CA ILE A 165 -23.33 -3.61 4.40
C ILE A 165 -22.94 -2.57 3.36
N SER A 166 -23.82 -1.60 3.13
CA SER A 166 -23.56 -0.47 2.23
C SER A 166 -22.98 0.71 2.99
N TYR A 167 -22.00 1.35 2.37
CA TYR A 167 -21.37 2.56 2.87
C TYR A 167 -21.48 3.67 1.82
N ALA A 168 -22.05 4.81 2.21
CA ALA A 168 -21.92 6.05 1.44
C ALA A 168 -20.48 6.56 1.64
N MET A 169 -19.72 6.66 0.55
CA MET A 169 -18.31 6.98 0.57
C MET A 169 -17.99 8.28 -0.13
N TYR A 170 -17.13 9.06 0.48
CA TYR A 170 -16.70 10.36 0.01
C TYR A 170 -15.23 10.34 -0.37
N SER A 171 -14.90 11.00 -1.50
CA SER A 171 -13.50 11.11 -1.93
C SER A 171 -12.66 11.86 -0.90
N PRO A 172 -11.54 11.28 -0.43
CA PRO A 172 -10.68 11.93 0.56
C PRO A 172 -10.20 13.31 0.13
N LYS A 173 -9.77 13.45 -1.13
CA LYS A 173 -9.31 14.74 -1.65
C LYS A 173 -10.41 15.79 -1.62
N SER A 174 -11.60 15.45 -2.11
CA SER A 174 -12.73 16.37 -2.15
C SER A 174 -13.15 16.84 -0.76
N VAL A 175 -13.21 15.89 0.20
CA VAL A 175 -13.54 16.22 1.59
C VAL A 175 -12.47 17.13 2.21
N VAL A 176 -11.18 16.83 2.04
CA VAL A 176 -10.09 17.67 2.57
C VAL A 176 -10.14 19.06 1.98
N ASP A 177 -10.32 19.19 0.67
CA ASP A 177 -10.42 20.49 0.00
C ASP A 177 -11.61 21.30 0.53
N ALA A 178 -12.78 20.69 0.71
CA ALA A 178 -13.95 21.33 1.29
C ALA A 178 -13.73 21.81 2.73
N MET A 179 -13.11 20.98 3.56
CA MET A 179 -12.81 21.32 4.96
C MET A 179 -11.84 22.52 5.04
N LEU A 180 -10.81 22.54 4.20
CA LEU A 180 -9.78 23.59 4.23
C LEU A 180 -10.21 24.88 3.56
N SER A 181 -10.80 24.81 2.35
CA SER A 181 -11.15 26.01 1.58
C SER A 181 -12.49 26.60 1.96
N GLY A 182 -13.45 25.78 2.35
CA GLY A 182 -14.84 26.16 2.56
C GLY A 182 -15.56 26.59 1.29
N VAL A 183 -15.01 26.23 0.13
CA VAL A 183 -15.60 26.45 -1.19
C VAL A 183 -15.95 25.09 -1.75
N PHE A 184 -17.18 24.95 -2.18
CA PHE A 184 -17.75 23.76 -2.81
C PHE A 184 -17.74 23.89 -4.33
#